data_fc3757fac663803482262b3ee8d17958
#
_entry.id   fc3757fac663803482262b3ee8d17958
#
_cell.length_a   1.000
_cell.length_b   1.000
_cell.length_c   1.000
_cell.angle_alpha   90.00
_cell.angle_beta   90.00
_cell.angle_gamma   90.00
#
_symmetry.space_group_name_H-M   'P 1'
#
loop_
_entity.id
_entity.type
_entity.pdbx_description
1 polymer ?
#
loop_
_entity_poly.entity_id
_entity_poly.type
_entity_poly.pdbx_seq_one_letter_code
_entity_poly.pdbx_strand_id
1 'polypeptide(L)'
;MKHLNSGKLRHGISAVALTAAVIAAVILLNVGFGVLADRGLWMIDLTSEKMYTLTDETVNMLTGTFDQVNGQRRANGEEDVEVDIIFCADPDLIKGNEKMRYIYYTARALEKKFPGSVKVSATNVWTNPSSVDRYRTNSYSSIYQSNIIVASGSEFRITTIETYYTYNSDSSGDEEPWAYNAEKKFTQSIIAVTKAEAPICGITVNHGEALSNEAGRAEYSELLSVIRNAGYEIQFLDLSKDDIPENCRLILTFDPQNDFISKKNSPSGVAETSKLDRFLGKAYSFMIFVDADTPELPNLEEYLREWGISFDRQRDADENWIGNWQVKSGTAIDADGLKVIADYEQEALGGSITKNMREKGGSPKVIFGNAMPINYASPIYETKYEMANEEKGTGAFSYGSYYGNARSRAIYDMFRANVASTYLVKDGVRVPQSVLDEINAGLDKNHQIQSPNNNGYYRLMTMTRESRTVGEGKGYTNVNDASYVCAVGSTEFASDRILKSNAYGNTDVLLETLRSIGREVVPVGLNFKPMYDSEMKQSSSSSSGSTGSVVYYTEKGNIARTAVLTVLPAVVMAALGITVLVRRKFRH
;
A
#
# COMPACT_ATOMS: atom_id res chain seq x y z
N MET A 1 53.66 -53.62 -40.41
CA MET A 1 52.59 -53.43 -39.42
C MET A 1 53.23 -53.16 -38.06
N LYS A 2 53.12 -51.89 -37.56
CA LYS A 2 53.69 -51.59 -36.23
C LYS A 2 52.78 -52.20 -35.18
N HIS A 3 53.28 -53.13 -34.37
CA HIS A 3 52.60 -53.61 -33.19
C HIS A 3 52.33 -52.46 -32.24
N LEU A 4 51.07 -52.04 -32.15
CA LEU A 4 50.60 -51.08 -31.13
C LEU A 4 50.80 -51.80 -29.77
N ASN A 5 51.69 -51.26 -28.95
CA ASN A 5 52.05 -51.81 -27.64
C ASN A 5 50.80 -51.80 -26.75
N SER A 6 50.21 -52.97 -26.49
CA SER A 6 48.92 -53.12 -25.74
C SER A 6 48.96 -52.48 -24.35
N GLY A 7 50.12 -52.28 -23.76
CA GLY A 7 50.32 -51.60 -22.49
C GLY A 7 50.05 -50.09 -22.56
N LYS A 8 50.52 -49.44 -23.63
CA LYS A 8 50.29 -47.97 -23.82
C LYS A 8 48.82 -47.65 -24.08
N LEU A 9 48.10 -48.52 -24.83
CA LEU A 9 46.69 -48.38 -25.10
C LEU A 9 45.86 -48.52 -23.82
N ARG A 10 46.20 -49.48 -22.97
CA ARG A 10 45.53 -49.75 -21.69
C ARG A 10 45.73 -48.62 -20.69
N HIS A 11 46.91 -48.01 -20.63
CA HIS A 11 47.16 -46.84 -19.79
C HIS A 11 46.48 -45.59 -20.33
N GLY A 12 46.37 -45.42 -21.64
CA GLY A 12 45.63 -44.32 -22.26
C GLY A 12 44.14 -44.41 -21.97
N ILE A 13 43.53 -45.59 -22.13
CA ILE A 13 42.10 -45.79 -21.82
C ILE A 13 41.82 -45.59 -20.34
N SER A 14 42.69 -46.09 -19.45
CA SER A 14 42.54 -45.90 -17.99
C SER A 14 42.65 -44.41 -17.60
N ALA A 15 43.52 -43.63 -18.25
CA ALA A 15 43.64 -42.20 -18.00
C ALA A 15 42.41 -41.44 -18.47
N VAL A 16 41.89 -41.77 -19.66
CA VAL A 16 40.65 -41.14 -20.17
C VAL A 16 39.45 -41.51 -19.29
N ALA A 17 39.32 -42.78 -18.88
CA ALA A 17 38.25 -43.21 -18.00
C ALA A 17 38.32 -42.51 -16.62
N LEU A 18 39.51 -42.37 -16.04
CA LEU A 18 39.71 -41.66 -14.79
C LEU A 18 39.38 -40.18 -14.92
N THR A 19 39.78 -39.53 -16.01
CA THR A 19 39.45 -38.11 -16.28
C THR A 19 37.94 -37.93 -16.44
N ALA A 20 37.28 -38.80 -17.19
CA ALA A 20 35.83 -38.80 -17.33
C ALA A 20 35.10 -39.00 -15.99
N ALA A 21 35.59 -39.94 -15.16
CA ALA A 21 35.04 -40.17 -13.83
C ALA A 21 35.22 -38.95 -12.89
N VAL A 22 36.37 -38.27 -12.95
CA VAL A 22 36.63 -37.05 -12.17
C VAL A 22 35.71 -35.92 -12.65
N ILE A 23 35.56 -35.73 -13.96
CA ILE A 23 34.63 -34.70 -14.51
C ILE A 23 33.18 -35.00 -14.07
N ALA A 24 32.75 -36.27 -14.18
CA ALA A 24 31.40 -36.64 -13.73
C ALA A 24 31.22 -36.43 -12.23
N ALA A 25 32.22 -36.78 -11.41
CA ALA A 25 32.18 -36.52 -9.96
C ALA A 25 32.11 -35.02 -9.63
N VAL A 26 32.85 -34.17 -10.33
CA VAL A 26 32.83 -32.72 -10.15
C VAL A 26 31.44 -32.15 -10.54
N ILE A 27 30.87 -32.62 -11.64
CA ILE A 27 29.52 -32.22 -12.07
C ILE A 27 28.48 -32.64 -11.03
N LEU A 28 28.52 -33.89 -10.55
CA LEU A 28 27.60 -34.40 -9.54
C LEU A 28 27.75 -33.68 -8.19
N LEU A 29 28.96 -33.37 -7.79
CA LEU A 29 29.23 -32.58 -6.59
C LEU A 29 28.69 -31.14 -6.75
N ASN A 30 28.94 -30.51 -7.89
CA ASN A 30 28.42 -29.16 -8.15
C ASN A 30 26.89 -29.11 -8.14
N VAL A 31 26.24 -30.06 -8.82
CA VAL A 31 24.77 -30.15 -8.83
C VAL A 31 24.26 -30.48 -7.42
N GLY A 32 24.87 -31.41 -6.71
CA GLY A 32 24.53 -31.79 -5.35
C GLY A 32 24.68 -30.62 -4.36
N PHE A 33 25.81 -29.91 -4.43
CA PHE A 33 26.04 -28.72 -3.62
C PHE A 33 25.08 -27.58 -4.00
N GLY A 34 24.76 -27.38 -5.28
CA GLY A 34 23.81 -26.42 -5.74
C GLY A 34 22.41 -26.66 -5.16
N VAL A 35 21.94 -27.91 -5.20
CA VAL A 35 20.63 -28.27 -4.62
C VAL A 35 20.64 -28.14 -3.09
N LEU A 36 21.71 -28.50 -2.42
CA LEU A 36 21.84 -28.35 -0.96
C LEU A 36 21.94 -26.87 -0.56
N ALA A 37 22.66 -26.07 -1.34
CA ALA A 37 22.76 -24.64 -1.12
C ALA A 37 21.41 -23.94 -1.29
N ASP A 38 20.64 -24.31 -2.32
CA ASP A 38 19.29 -23.79 -2.56
C ASP A 38 18.32 -24.17 -1.44
N ARG A 39 18.35 -25.42 -0.98
CA ARG A 39 17.50 -25.90 0.11
C ARG A 39 17.89 -25.35 1.47
N GLY A 40 19.17 -25.24 1.74
CA GLY A 40 19.72 -24.78 3.03
C GLY A 40 19.93 -23.28 3.14
N LEU A 41 19.67 -22.50 2.08
CA LEU A 41 20.05 -21.10 1.98
C LEU A 41 21.52 -20.86 2.38
N TRP A 42 22.41 -21.68 1.82
CA TRP A 42 23.86 -21.56 2.01
C TRP A 42 24.41 -20.42 1.14
N MET A 43 23.72 -19.28 1.18
CA MET A 43 24.12 -18.09 0.46
C MET A 43 24.68 -17.07 1.42
N ILE A 44 25.74 -16.43 0.99
CA ILE A 44 26.31 -15.29 1.66
C ILE A 44 25.75 -14.06 0.94
N ASP A 45 25.08 -13.19 1.69
CA ASP A 45 24.63 -11.92 1.18
C ASP A 45 25.85 -11.00 0.97
N LEU A 46 26.23 -10.85 -0.29
CA LEU A 46 27.38 -10.02 -0.71
C LEU A 46 26.95 -8.62 -1.15
N THR A 47 25.65 -8.32 -1.09
CA THR A 47 25.16 -6.98 -1.39
C THR A 47 25.69 -6.00 -0.33
N SER A 48 25.97 -4.74 -0.73
CA SER A 48 26.52 -3.72 0.18
C SER A 48 25.62 -3.50 1.39
N GLU A 49 24.32 -3.41 1.16
CA GLU A 49 23.30 -3.10 2.17
C GLU A 49 22.64 -4.34 2.77
N LYS A 50 23.22 -5.54 2.56
CA LYS A 50 22.64 -6.78 3.08
C LYS A 50 21.16 -6.95 2.70
N MET A 51 20.85 -6.82 1.41
CA MET A 51 19.50 -6.67 0.88
C MET A 51 18.52 -7.74 1.35
N TYR A 52 18.95 -9.00 1.47
CA TYR A 52 18.11 -10.12 1.93
C TYR A 52 18.55 -10.73 3.27
N THR A 53 19.45 -10.07 4.00
CA THR A 53 19.76 -10.41 5.39
C THR A 53 18.74 -9.73 6.31
N LEU A 54 18.13 -10.49 7.21
CA LEU A 54 17.15 -9.96 8.16
C LEU A 54 17.84 -9.11 9.23
N THR A 55 17.21 -8.00 9.59
CA THR A 55 17.63 -7.15 10.72
C THR A 55 17.22 -7.76 12.05
N ASP A 56 17.91 -7.38 13.12
CA ASP A 56 17.57 -7.83 14.47
C ASP A 56 16.18 -7.32 14.88
N GLU A 57 15.78 -6.14 14.41
CA GLU A 57 14.46 -5.56 14.63
C GLU A 57 13.35 -6.43 14.07
N THR A 58 13.47 -6.88 12.81
CA THR A 58 12.53 -7.83 12.20
C THR A 58 12.46 -9.13 12.98
N VAL A 59 13.62 -9.68 13.32
CA VAL A 59 13.70 -10.95 14.06
C VAL A 59 13.01 -10.84 15.43
N ASN A 60 13.30 -9.79 16.18
CA ASN A 60 12.72 -9.58 17.50
C ASN A 60 11.20 -9.36 17.43
N MET A 61 10.75 -8.56 16.47
CA MET A 61 9.32 -8.26 16.27
C MET A 61 8.53 -9.52 15.90
N LEU A 62 9.01 -10.29 14.92
CA LEU A 62 8.32 -11.51 14.49
C LEU A 62 8.41 -12.61 15.55
N THR A 63 9.51 -12.71 16.30
CA THR A 63 9.61 -13.63 17.44
C THR A 63 8.53 -13.31 18.47
N GLY A 64 8.41 -12.04 18.89
CA GLY A 64 7.37 -11.61 19.82
C GLY A 64 5.96 -11.88 19.30
N THR A 65 5.72 -11.63 18.00
CA THR A 65 4.44 -11.91 17.34
C THR A 65 4.11 -13.41 17.39
N PHE A 66 5.01 -14.27 16.96
CA PHE A 66 4.78 -15.73 16.97
C PHE A 66 4.63 -16.28 18.39
N ASP A 67 5.43 -15.82 19.34
CA ASP A 67 5.34 -16.25 20.74
C ASP A 67 3.96 -15.88 21.33
N GLN A 68 3.49 -14.66 21.09
CA GLN A 68 2.17 -14.20 21.55
C GLN A 68 1.04 -15.02 20.93
N VAL A 69 1.03 -15.13 19.59
CA VAL A 69 -0.03 -15.86 18.88
C VAL A 69 -0.05 -17.34 19.25
N ASN A 70 1.12 -17.99 19.24
CA ASN A 70 1.22 -19.41 19.59
C ASN A 70 0.87 -19.66 21.06
N GLY A 71 1.21 -18.72 21.97
CA GLY A 71 0.78 -18.79 23.36
C GLY A 71 -0.74 -18.79 23.50
N GLN A 72 -1.43 -17.92 22.79
CA GLN A 72 -2.90 -17.86 22.76
C GLN A 72 -3.52 -19.11 22.13
N ARG A 73 -2.99 -19.57 20.98
CA ARG A 73 -3.49 -20.76 20.27
C ARG A 73 -3.34 -22.03 21.10
N ARG A 74 -2.18 -22.22 21.72
CA ARG A 74 -1.94 -23.38 22.63
C ARG A 74 -2.86 -23.35 23.85
N ALA A 75 -3.15 -22.17 24.40
CA ALA A 75 -4.12 -22.04 25.49
C ALA A 75 -5.53 -22.46 25.06
N ASN A 76 -5.87 -22.30 23.78
CA ASN A 76 -7.13 -22.72 23.18
C ASN A 76 -7.10 -24.19 22.65
N GLY A 77 -5.97 -24.88 22.76
CA GLY A 77 -5.80 -26.25 22.24
C GLY A 77 -5.62 -26.32 20.72
N GLU A 78 -5.20 -25.23 20.09
CA GLU A 78 -4.92 -25.13 18.65
C GLU A 78 -3.44 -25.39 18.35
N GLU A 79 -3.15 -25.75 17.10
CA GLU A 79 -1.78 -25.87 16.58
C GLU A 79 -1.13 -24.49 16.44
N ASP A 80 0.20 -24.45 16.46
CA ASP A 80 0.97 -23.24 16.24
C ASP A 80 0.63 -22.60 14.88
N VAL A 81 0.74 -21.28 14.78
CA VAL A 81 0.44 -20.57 13.56
C VAL A 81 1.47 -20.87 12.47
N GLU A 82 0.98 -21.16 11.26
CA GLU A 82 1.80 -21.29 10.05
C GLU A 82 1.43 -20.16 9.08
N VAL A 83 2.44 -19.52 8.51
CA VAL A 83 2.31 -18.47 7.50
C VAL A 83 2.90 -18.96 6.19
N ASP A 84 2.08 -19.04 5.15
CA ASP A 84 2.49 -19.33 3.79
C ASP A 84 2.85 -18.03 3.05
N ILE A 85 4.05 -17.96 2.47
CA ILE A 85 4.44 -16.93 1.51
C ILE A 85 4.48 -17.59 0.13
N ILE A 86 3.54 -17.22 -0.73
CA ILE A 86 3.32 -17.87 -2.02
C ILE A 86 3.67 -16.89 -3.14
N PHE A 87 4.71 -17.21 -3.89
CA PHE A 87 5.04 -16.50 -5.13
C PHE A 87 4.18 -17.07 -6.26
N CYS A 88 3.42 -16.20 -6.94
CA CYS A 88 2.48 -16.58 -7.99
C CYS A 88 3.15 -16.84 -9.35
N ALA A 89 4.45 -16.98 -9.39
CA ALA A 89 5.28 -17.18 -10.58
C ALA A 89 6.01 -18.53 -10.56
N ASP A 90 6.51 -18.91 -11.73
CA ASP A 90 7.37 -20.06 -11.88
C ASP A 90 8.73 -19.83 -11.18
N PRO A 91 9.32 -20.85 -10.50
CA PRO A 91 10.63 -20.72 -9.88
C PRO A 91 11.74 -20.20 -10.79
N ASP A 92 11.72 -20.57 -12.08
CA ASP A 92 12.73 -20.12 -13.04
C ASP A 92 12.53 -18.63 -13.37
N LEU A 93 11.29 -18.16 -13.47
CA LEU A 93 10.97 -16.75 -13.64
C LEU A 93 11.40 -15.93 -12.42
N ILE A 94 11.13 -16.45 -11.21
CA ILE A 94 11.52 -15.79 -9.95
C ILE A 94 13.04 -15.61 -9.89
N LYS A 95 13.80 -16.65 -10.22
CA LYS A 95 15.27 -16.61 -10.20
C LYS A 95 15.87 -15.77 -11.33
N GLY A 96 15.20 -15.73 -12.48
CA GLY A 96 15.61 -14.95 -13.65
C GLY A 96 15.32 -13.45 -13.55
N ASN A 97 14.31 -13.04 -12.76
CA ASN A 97 13.96 -11.65 -12.55
C ASN A 97 14.68 -11.09 -11.32
N GLU A 98 15.47 -10.03 -11.49
CA GLU A 98 16.28 -9.48 -10.41
C GLU A 98 15.43 -8.97 -9.23
N LYS A 99 14.36 -8.25 -9.50
CA LYS A 99 13.45 -7.72 -8.47
C LYS A 99 12.77 -8.85 -7.70
N MET A 100 12.21 -9.84 -8.40
CA MET A 100 11.59 -11.02 -7.76
C MET A 100 12.59 -11.80 -6.93
N ARG A 101 13.81 -11.95 -7.42
CA ARG A 101 14.87 -12.73 -6.78
C ARG A 101 15.24 -12.18 -5.40
N TYR A 102 15.41 -10.86 -5.25
CA TYR A 102 15.69 -10.27 -3.94
C TYR A 102 14.56 -10.52 -2.95
N ILE A 103 13.31 -10.32 -3.38
CA ILE A 103 12.13 -10.56 -2.54
C ILE A 103 12.06 -12.04 -2.14
N TYR A 104 12.30 -12.94 -3.08
CA TYR A 104 12.30 -14.38 -2.82
C TYR A 104 13.37 -14.79 -1.79
N TYR A 105 14.57 -14.25 -1.89
CA TYR A 105 15.62 -14.55 -0.92
C TYR A 105 15.34 -13.98 0.46
N THR A 106 14.71 -12.81 0.56
CA THR A 106 14.25 -12.29 1.85
C THR A 106 13.16 -13.19 2.46
N ALA A 107 12.19 -13.66 1.68
CA ALA A 107 11.19 -14.62 2.14
C ALA A 107 11.83 -15.93 2.60
N ARG A 108 12.80 -16.47 1.85
CA ARG A 108 13.55 -17.67 2.24
C ARG A 108 14.40 -17.48 3.50
N ALA A 109 14.90 -16.25 3.75
CA ALA A 109 15.59 -15.93 4.99
C ALA A 109 14.63 -15.95 6.19
N LEU A 110 13.38 -15.48 5.99
CA LEU A 110 12.31 -15.58 6.99
C LEU A 110 11.96 -17.04 7.30
N GLU A 111 11.76 -17.88 6.27
CA GLU A 111 11.50 -19.31 6.44
C GLU A 111 12.62 -20.02 7.21
N LYS A 112 13.88 -19.72 6.89
CA LYS A 112 15.04 -20.26 7.61
C LYS A 112 15.10 -19.80 9.07
N LYS A 113 14.72 -18.56 9.34
CA LYS A 113 14.77 -17.97 10.69
C LYS A 113 13.62 -18.45 11.56
N PHE A 114 12.45 -18.70 10.98
CA PHE A 114 11.22 -19.11 11.67
C PHE A 114 10.72 -20.46 11.13
N PRO A 115 11.51 -21.56 11.33
CA PRO A 115 11.14 -22.86 10.82
C PRO A 115 9.85 -23.37 11.48
N GLY A 116 8.90 -23.84 10.67
CA GLY A 116 7.58 -24.29 11.12
C GLY A 116 6.54 -23.16 11.27
N SER A 117 6.98 -21.90 11.39
CA SER A 117 6.05 -20.76 11.42
C SER A 117 5.94 -20.04 10.08
N VAL A 118 6.99 -20.05 9.26
CA VAL A 118 6.98 -19.45 7.91
C VAL A 118 7.38 -20.50 6.89
N LYS A 119 6.60 -20.59 5.81
CA LYS A 119 6.82 -21.48 4.69
C LYS A 119 6.76 -20.71 3.37
N VAL A 120 7.71 -20.93 2.50
CA VAL A 120 7.81 -20.28 1.20
C VAL A 120 7.55 -21.26 0.07
N SER A 121 6.64 -20.94 -0.81
CA SER A 121 6.31 -21.73 -1.99
C SER A 121 6.20 -20.85 -3.24
N ALA A 122 6.23 -21.50 -4.41
CA ALA A 122 6.05 -20.86 -5.69
C ALA A 122 5.05 -21.67 -6.52
N THR A 123 4.13 -21.00 -7.20
CA THR A 123 3.15 -21.63 -8.07
C THR A 123 2.95 -20.77 -9.32
N ASN A 124 2.96 -21.40 -10.48
CA ASN A 124 2.67 -20.68 -11.72
C ASN A 124 1.15 -20.56 -11.89
N VAL A 125 0.62 -19.37 -11.62
CA VAL A 125 -0.83 -19.10 -11.70
C VAL A 125 -1.40 -19.13 -13.12
N TRP A 126 -0.58 -19.07 -14.16
CA TRP A 126 -1.02 -19.22 -15.55
C TRP A 126 -1.26 -20.69 -15.91
N THR A 127 -0.43 -21.60 -15.40
CA THR A 127 -0.60 -23.03 -15.65
C THR A 127 -1.48 -23.72 -14.62
N ASN A 128 -1.58 -23.16 -13.41
CA ASN A 128 -2.38 -23.68 -12.31
C ASN A 128 -3.16 -22.57 -11.58
N PRO A 129 -4.13 -21.92 -12.24
CA PRO A 129 -4.90 -20.82 -11.64
C PRO A 129 -5.71 -21.24 -10.41
N SER A 130 -6.18 -22.50 -10.36
CA SER A 130 -6.97 -23.00 -9.23
C SER A 130 -6.21 -23.08 -7.91
N SER A 131 -4.87 -23.10 -7.94
CA SER A 131 -4.05 -23.12 -6.72
C SER A 131 -4.22 -21.89 -5.83
N VAL A 132 -4.69 -20.79 -6.39
CA VAL A 132 -4.85 -19.49 -5.71
C VAL A 132 -6.30 -19.00 -5.67
N ASP A 133 -7.27 -19.81 -6.12
CA ASP A 133 -8.68 -19.41 -6.18
C ASP A 133 -9.23 -18.99 -4.81
N ARG A 134 -8.79 -19.64 -3.73
CA ARG A 134 -9.21 -19.33 -2.35
C ARG A 134 -8.80 -17.91 -1.89
N TYR A 135 -7.87 -17.28 -2.59
CA TYR A 135 -7.40 -15.92 -2.28
C TYR A 135 -8.06 -14.84 -3.12
N ARG A 136 -9.00 -15.19 -3.98
CA ARG A 136 -9.79 -14.21 -4.72
C ARG A 136 -10.85 -13.62 -3.80
N THR A 137 -10.84 -12.30 -3.69
CA THR A 137 -11.74 -11.57 -2.80
C THR A 137 -13.14 -11.39 -3.37
N ASN A 138 -13.23 -11.40 -4.70
CA ASN A 138 -14.48 -11.31 -5.45
C ASN A 138 -14.30 -11.95 -6.83
N SER A 139 -15.38 -12.03 -7.62
CA SER A 139 -15.35 -12.60 -8.98
C SER A 139 -14.48 -11.82 -9.96
N TYR A 140 -14.10 -10.59 -9.64
CA TYR A 140 -13.30 -9.70 -10.48
C TYR A 140 -11.82 -9.72 -10.14
N SER A 141 -11.45 -10.20 -8.94
CA SER A 141 -10.05 -10.24 -8.54
C SER A 141 -9.29 -11.25 -9.38
N SER A 142 -8.16 -10.83 -9.93
CA SER A 142 -7.22 -11.73 -10.60
C SER A 142 -5.89 -11.67 -9.90
N ILE A 143 -5.27 -12.83 -9.86
CA ILE A 143 -3.94 -13.01 -9.30
C ILE A 143 -2.98 -13.21 -10.46
N TYR A 144 -1.92 -12.41 -10.50
CA TYR A 144 -0.91 -12.39 -11.56
C TYR A 144 0.40 -13.00 -11.09
N GLN A 145 1.29 -13.28 -12.03
CA GLN A 145 2.65 -13.74 -11.71
C GLN A 145 3.48 -12.71 -10.92
N SER A 146 3.11 -11.42 -11.00
CA SER A 146 3.73 -10.36 -10.19
C SER A 146 3.19 -10.28 -8.76
N ASN A 147 2.21 -11.11 -8.38
CA ASN A 147 1.67 -11.11 -7.04
C ASN A 147 2.43 -12.06 -6.12
N ILE A 148 2.48 -11.66 -4.86
CA ILE A 148 2.96 -12.46 -3.74
C ILE A 148 1.83 -12.50 -2.72
N ILE A 149 1.48 -13.69 -2.26
CA ILE A 149 0.43 -13.92 -1.28
C ILE A 149 1.11 -14.29 0.04
N VAL A 150 0.75 -13.61 1.11
CA VAL A 150 1.10 -13.98 2.48
C VAL A 150 -0.21 -14.41 3.16
N ALA A 151 -0.28 -15.63 3.64
CA ALA A 151 -1.52 -16.20 4.17
C ALA A 151 -1.30 -16.99 5.45
N SER A 152 -2.29 -16.99 6.34
CA SER A 152 -2.37 -17.84 7.52
C SER A 152 -3.83 -18.20 7.77
N GLY A 153 -4.16 -19.50 7.68
CA GLY A 153 -5.56 -19.95 7.76
C GLY A 153 -6.44 -19.31 6.70
N SER A 154 -7.45 -18.57 7.13
CA SER A 154 -8.37 -17.83 6.24
C SER A 154 -7.90 -16.42 5.89
N GLU A 155 -6.94 -15.89 6.65
CA GLU A 155 -6.44 -14.53 6.45
C GLU A 155 -5.33 -14.50 5.41
N PHE A 156 -5.34 -13.49 4.55
CA PHE A 156 -4.30 -13.33 3.55
C PHE A 156 -4.10 -11.87 3.14
N ARG A 157 -2.93 -11.61 2.56
CA ARG A 157 -2.54 -10.35 1.91
C ARG A 157 -1.98 -10.65 0.54
N ILE A 158 -2.43 -9.92 -0.45
CA ILE A 158 -1.87 -9.97 -1.82
C ILE A 158 -1.14 -8.67 -2.07
N THR A 159 0.13 -8.78 -2.40
CA THR A 159 1.00 -7.65 -2.73
C THR A 159 1.55 -7.84 -4.15
N THR A 160 1.96 -6.76 -4.79
CA THR A 160 2.67 -6.82 -6.07
C THR A 160 4.16 -6.56 -5.86
N ILE A 161 5.00 -7.03 -6.77
CA ILE A 161 6.45 -6.88 -6.71
C ILE A 161 6.85 -5.42 -6.53
N GLU A 162 6.16 -4.52 -7.21
CA GLU A 162 6.43 -3.09 -7.20
C GLU A 162 6.32 -2.50 -5.78
N THR A 163 5.44 -3.04 -4.94
CA THR A 163 5.23 -2.55 -3.57
C THR A 163 6.39 -2.85 -2.62
N TYR A 164 7.28 -3.74 -3.01
CA TYR A 164 8.49 -4.07 -2.25
C TYR A 164 9.66 -3.11 -2.54
N TYR A 165 9.45 -2.15 -3.44
CA TYR A 165 10.43 -1.16 -3.84
C TYR A 165 9.84 0.24 -3.70
N THR A 166 10.71 1.22 -3.54
CA THR A 166 10.35 2.63 -3.68
C THR A 166 11.02 3.18 -4.93
N TYR A 167 10.26 3.87 -5.74
CA TYR A 167 10.67 4.40 -7.04
C TYR A 167 10.81 5.91 -6.98
N ASN A 168 11.79 6.45 -7.69
CA ASN A 168 11.82 7.86 -8.03
C ASN A 168 11.15 8.03 -9.40
N SER A 169 10.15 8.89 -9.47
CA SER A 169 9.68 9.39 -10.74
C SER A 169 10.62 10.52 -11.17
N ASP A 170 11.45 10.26 -12.15
CA ASP A 170 12.15 11.33 -12.84
C ASP A 170 11.28 11.92 -13.97
N SER A 171 11.71 13.05 -14.51
CA SER A 171 11.00 13.74 -15.59
C SER A 171 10.98 12.97 -16.92
N SER A 172 11.68 11.85 -17.03
CA SER A 172 11.74 10.98 -18.22
C SER A 172 10.70 9.86 -18.22
N GLY A 173 10.04 9.63 -17.08
CA GLY A 173 9.02 8.58 -16.93
C GLY A 173 9.58 7.17 -16.70
N ASP A 174 10.89 7.02 -16.61
CA ASP A 174 11.53 5.78 -16.23
C ASP A 174 11.55 5.67 -14.71
N GLU A 175 10.78 4.73 -14.16
CA GLU A 175 10.73 4.46 -12.73
C GLU A 175 11.83 3.47 -12.33
N GLU A 176 12.91 3.98 -11.76
CA GLU A 176 13.94 3.13 -11.17
C GLU A 176 13.78 2.98 -9.66
N PRO A 177 13.89 1.75 -9.11
CA PRO A 177 13.80 1.55 -7.67
C PRO A 177 15.07 2.07 -6.99
N TRP A 178 14.92 2.97 -6.02
CA TRP A 178 16.03 3.49 -5.23
C TRP A 178 16.10 2.91 -3.82
N ALA A 179 15.02 2.26 -3.34
CA ALA A 179 14.97 1.61 -2.04
C ALA A 179 14.21 0.29 -2.08
N TYR A 180 14.63 -0.64 -1.22
CA TYR A 180 14.10 -1.97 -1.07
C TYR A 180 13.44 -2.14 0.29
N ASN A 181 12.18 -2.56 0.31
CA ASN A 181 11.31 -2.58 1.50
C ASN A 181 10.79 -3.97 1.87
N ALA A 182 11.33 -5.06 1.30
CA ALA A 182 10.71 -6.38 1.44
C ALA A 182 10.64 -6.86 2.89
N GLU A 183 11.65 -6.61 3.67
CA GLU A 183 11.68 -7.00 5.08
C GLU A 183 10.53 -6.36 5.86
N LYS A 184 10.32 -5.05 5.69
CA LYS A 184 9.21 -4.32 6.27
C LYS A 184 7.86 -4.85 5.78
N LYS A 185 7.71 -5.05 4.46
CA LYS A 185 6.46 -5.53 3.85
C LYS A 185 6.08 -6.94 4.31
N PHE A 186 7.02 -7.86 4.37
CA PHE A 186 6.75 -9.19 4.90
C PHE A 186 6.39 -9.15 6.38
N THR A 187 7.09 -8.37 7.18
CA THR A 187 6.79 -8.22 8.61
C THR A 187 5.37 -7.68 8.80
N GLN A 188 4.99 -6.62 8.06
CA GLN A 188 3.63 -6.09 8.08
C GLN A 188 2.60 -7.15 7.70
N SER A 189 2.83 -7.86 6.59
CA SER A 189 1.89 -8.87 6.10
C SER A 189 1.76 -10.06 7.06
N ILE A 190 2.87 -10.52 7.64
CA ILE A 190 2.87 -11.63 8.62
C ILE A 190 2.07 -11.22 9.86
N ILE A 191 2.33 -10.06 10.45
CA ILE A 191 1.56 -9.57 11.60
C ILE A 191 0.07 -9.48 11.26
N ALA A 192 -0.25 -8.95 10.08
CA ALA A 192 -1.62 -8.76 9.65
C ALA A 192 -2.40 -10.08 9.44
N VAL A 193 -1.74 -11.14 8.97
CA VAL A 193 -2.42 -12.44 8.73
C VAL A 193 -2.43 -13.34 9.96
N THR A 194 -1.51 -13.14 10.90
CA THR A 194 -1.48 -13.92 12.14
C THR A 194 -2.47 -13.40 13.18
N LYS A 195 -3.05 -12.20 12.97
CA LYS A 195 -3.96 -11.53 13.92
C LYS A 195 -3.38 -11.45 15.32
N ALA A 196 -2.07 -11.22 15.41
CA ALA A 196 -1.43 -10.98 16.71
C ALA A 196 -2.10 -9.82 17.45
N GLU A 197 -2.53 -8.79 16.67
CA GLU A 197 -3.40 -7.70 17.10
C GLU A 197 -4.26 -7.29 15.92
N ALA A 198 -5.56 -7.63 15.96
CA ALA A 198 -6.48 -7.15 14.94
C ALA A 198 -6.56 -5.62 14.99
N PRO A 199 -6.39 -4.91 13.87
CA PRO A 199 -6.51 -3.45 13.85
C PRO A 199 -7.95 -3.06 14.20
N ILE A 200 -8.11 -2.01 15.02
CA ILE A 200 -9.40 -1.46 15.38
C ILE A 200 -9.81 -0.38 14.37
N CYS A 201 -11.07 -0.43 13.93
CA CYS A 201 -11.81 0.70 13.40
C CYS A 201 -12.57 1.34 14.56
N GLY A 202 -12.12 2.53 14.98
CA GLY A 202 -12.82 3.33 15.98
C GLY A 202 -13.96 4.11 15.31
N ILE A 203 -15.21 3.82 15.66
CA ILE A 203 -16.38 4.55 15.15
C ILE A 203 -16.78 5.59 16.18
N THR A 204 -16.82 6.86 15.79
CA THR A 204 -17.23 7.96 16.69
C THR A 204 -18.72 7.88 16.99
N VAL A 205 -19.11 8.23 18.23
CA VAL A 205 -20.51 8.12 18.69
C VAL A 205 -20.99 9.30 19.55
N ASN A 206 -20.17 10.32 19.75
CA ASN A 206 -20.47 11.44 20.63
C ASN A 206 -20.96 12.71 19.92
N HIS A 207 -21.07 12.70 18.59
CA HIS A 207 -21.53 13.85 17.80
C HIS A 207 -22.92 13.63 17.19
N GLY A 208 -23.71 12.71 17.75
CA GLY A 208 -25.05 12.39 17.23
C GLY A 208 -25.06 11.56 15.96
N GLU A 209 -23.98 10.83 15.72
CA GLU A 209 -23.81 9.99 14.55
C GLU A 209 -24.90 8.91 14.45
N ALA A 210 -25.29 8.53 13.25
CA ALA A 210 -26.30 7.50 13.01
C ALA A 210 -25.94 6.16 13.69
N LEU A 211 -24.64 5.83 13.76
CA LEU A 211 -24.15 4.59 14.39
C LEU A 211 -24.04 4.66 15.93
N SER A 212 -24.43 5.75 16.56
CA SER A 212 -24.35 5.93 18.02
C SER A 212 -25.31 5.04 18.80
N ASN A 213 -26.39 4.57 18.17
CA ASN A 213 -27.45 3.78 18.82
C ASN A 213 -27.73 2.45 18.06
N GLU A 214 -28.50 1.56 18.69
CA GLU A 214 -28.81 0.24 18.11
C GLU A 214 -29.64 0.30 16.83
N ALA A 215 -30.55 1.26 16.71
CA ALA A 215 -31.42 1.39 15.54
C ALA A 215 -30.58 1.75 14.31
N GLY A 216 -29.70 2.73 14.43
CA GLY A 216 -28.79 3.09 13.35
C GLY A 216 -27.80 1.97 13.01
N ARG A 217 -27.27 1.24 14.00
CA ARG A 217 -26.44 0.07 13.76
C ARG A 217 -27.17 -1.06 13.03
N ALA A 218 -28.46 -1.20 13.24
CA ALA A 218 -29.29 -2.16 12.51
C ALA A 218 -29.53 -1.72 11.07
N GLU A 219 -29.72 -0.42 10.83
CA GLU A 219 -29.92 0.17 9.50
C GLU A 219 -28.66 0.10 8.61
N TYR A 220 -27.47 0.17 9.23
CA TYR A 220 -26.16 0.12 8.57
C TYR A 220 -25.38 -1.16 8.91
N SER A 221 -26.09 -2.28 9.09
CA SER A 221 -25.49 -3.56 9.50
C SER A 221 -24.45 -4.08 8.49
N GLU A 222 -24.68 -3.83 7.19
CA GLU A 222 -23.75 -4.22 6.13
C GLU A 222 -22.48 -3.38 6.12
N LEU A 223 -22.55 -2.08 6.42
CA LEU A 223 -21.36 -1.25 6.63
C LEU A 223 -20.46 -1.86 7.71
N LEU A 224 -21.05 -2.22 8.85
CA LEU A 224 -20.31 -2.87 9.94
C LEU A 224 -19.74 -4.24 9.53
N SER A 225 -20.49 -4.98 8.70
CA SER A 225 -20.03 -6.25 8.14
C SER A 225 -18.84 -6.05 7.18
N VAL A 226 -18.90 -5.07 6.28
CA VAL A 226 -17.81 -4.75 5.35
C VAL A 226 -16.55 -4.31 6.10
N ILE A 227 -16.68 -3.53 7.17
CA ILE A 227 -15.54 -3.13 8.01
C ILE A 227 -14.86 -4.37 8.62
N ARG A 228 -15.66 -5.33 9.16
CA ARG A 228 -15.12 -6.60 9.68
C ARG A 228 -14.49 -7.45 8.57
N ASN A 229 -15.13 -7.53 7.41
CA ASN A 229 -14.61 -8.26 6.24
C ASN A 229 -13.32 -7.63 5.69
N ALA A 230 -13.14 -6.32 5.89
CA ALA A 230 -11.88 -5.66 5.61
C ALA A 230 -10.78 -6.02 6.63
N GLY A 231 -11.10 -6.72 7.72
CA GLY A 231 -10.17 -7.22 8.73
C GLY A 231 -10.00 -6.32 9.94
N TYR A 232 -10.95 -5.42 10.21
CA TYR A 232 -10.95 -4.60 11.42
C TYR A 232 -11.84 -5.20 12.51
N GLU A 233 -11.44 -5.03 13.76
CA GLU A 233 -12.38 -5.04 14.89
C GLU A 233 -13.02 -3.66 15.03
N ILE A 234 -14.27 -3.64 15.50
CA ILE A 234 -15.01 -2.37 15.64
C ILE A 234 -15.05 -2.00 17.12
N GLN A 235 -14.68 -0.77 17.42
CA GLN A 235 -14.86 -0.16 18.72
C GLN A 235 -15.56 1.19 18.57
N PHE A 236 -16.61 1.40 19.35
CA PHE A 236 -17.31 2.70 19.41
C PHE A 236 -16.58 3.62 20.39
N LEU A 237 -16.25 4.84 19.95
CA LEU A 237 -15.40 5.78 20.68
C LEU A 237 -16.13 7.13 20.91
N ASP A 238 -16.13 7.56 22.15
CA ASP A 238 -16.44 8.96 22.53
C ASP A 238 -15.11 9.73 22.58
N LEU A 239 -14.77 10.44 21.49
CA LEU A 239 -13.48 11.15 21.39
C LEU A 239 -13.31 12.25 22.45
N SER A 240 -14.40 12.73 23.06
CA SER A 240 -14.34 13.73 24.13
C SER A 240 -13.83 13.13 25.45
N LYS A 241 -13.98 11.83 25.64
CA LYS A 241 -13.64 11.11 26.88
C LYS A 241 -12.59 10.03 26.69
N ASP A 242 -12.74 9.24 25.61
CA ASP A 242 -11.94 8.04 25.41
C ASP A 242 -10.57 8.37 24.79
N ASP A 243 -9.56 7.63 25.18
CA ASP A 243 -8.30 7.57 24.46
C ASP A 243 -8.45 6.64 23.25
N ILE A 244 -7.82 7.01 22.15
CA ILE A 244 -7.81 6.16 20.96
C ILE A 244 -6.92 4.95 21.23
N PRO A 245 -7.43 3.71 21.08
CA PRO A 245 -6.65 2.50 21.32
C PRO A 245 -5.36 2.44 20.49
N GLU A 246 -4.31 1.85 21.05
CA GLU A 246 -3.00 1.78 20.38
C GLU A 246 -3.03 1.00 19.06
N ASN A 247 -3.87 -0.06 18.99
CA ASN A 247 -4.08 -0.84 17.77
C ASN A 247 -5.17 -0.29 16.85
N CYS A 248 -5.74 0.89 17.15
CA CYS A 248 -6.63 1.60 16.23
C CYS A 248 -5.84 2.07 15.00
N ARG A 249 -6.38 1.82 13.80
CA ARG A 249 -5.76 2.19 12.51
C ARG A 249 -6.66 3.03 11.62
N LEU A 250 -7.94 3.01 11.92
CA LEU A 250 -8.95 3.79 11.22
C LEU A 250 -9.91 4.41 12.23
N ILE A 251 -10.19 5.69 12.09
CA ILE A 251 -11.34 6.35 12.72
C ILE A 251 -12.37 6.60 11.64
N LEU A 252 -13.61 6.22 11.91
CA LEU A 252 -14.74 6.41 11.02
C LEU A 252 -15.79 7.27 11.74
N THR A 253 -16.18 8.36 11.11
CA THR A 253 -17.30 9.22 11.53
C THR A 253 -18.40 9.11 10.50
N PHE A 254 -19.62 8.78 10.95
CA PHE A 254 -20.74 8.49 10.07
C PHE A 254 -21.93 9.36 10.37
N ASP A 255 -22.21 10.33 9.52
CA ASP A 255 -23.32 11.29 9.63
C ASP A 255 -23.34 12.05 10.97
N PRO A 256 -22.28 12.81 11.30
CA PRO A 256 -22.22 13.56 12.54
C PRO A 256 -23.22 14.72 12.51
N GLN A 257 -24.00 14.88 13.59
CA GLN A 257 -25.03 15.92 13.75
C GLN A 257 -24.57 17.08 14.64
N ASN A 258 -23.46 16.93 15.35
CA ASN A 258 -22.85 17.94 16.19
C ASN A 258 -21.37 18.09 15.88
N ASP A 259 -20.86 19.28 16.05
CA ASP A 259 -19.47 19.60 15.70
C ASP A 259 -18.46 19.05 16.70
N PHE A 260 -17.26 18.87 16.25
CA PHE A 260 -16.11 18.40 17.04
C PHE A 260 -15.54 19.52 17.91
N ILE A 261 -14.96 19.14 19.04
CA ILE A 261 -14.28 20.11 19.92
C ILE A 261 -12.90 20.44 19.34
N SER A 262 -12.70 21.68 18.97
CA SER A 262 -11.39 22.17 18.52
C SER A 262 -10.53 22.66 19.69
N LYS A 263 -9.23 22.83 19.45
CA LYS A 263 -8.31 23.43 20.43
C LYS A 263 -8.73 24.83 20.85
N LYS A 264 -9.35 25.59 19.95
CA LYS A 264 -9.82 26.95 20.22
C LYS A 264 -11.01 26.96 21.17
N ASN A 265 -11.85 25.92 21.12
CA ASN A 265 -13.14 25.82 21.81
C ASN A 265 -13.12 24.81 22.98
N SER A 266 -11.94 24.38 23.43
CA SER A 266 -11.82 23.41 24.54
C SER A 266 -11.56 24.08 25.87
N PRO A 267 -12.58 24.27 26.73
CA PRO A 267 -12.39 24.80 28.09
C PRO A 267 -11.64 23.84 29.00
N SER A 268 -11.68 22.53 28.69
CA SER A 268 -11.11 21.44 29.51
C SER A 268 -9.74 20.95 29.01
N GLY A 269 -9.22 21.53 27.92
CA GLY A 269 -7.95 21.12 27.31
C GLY A 269 -8.03 19.84 26.45
N VAL A 270 -9.23 19.20 26.34
CA VAL A 270 -9.44 18.06 25.45
C VAL A 270 -9.95 18.59 24.10
N ALA A 271 -9.11 18.52 23.08
CA ALA A 271 -9.49 18.87 21.71
C ALA A 271 -9.54 17.60 20.86
N GLU A 272 -10.72 17.26 20.35
CA GLU A 272 -10.95 16.06 19.53
C GLU A 272 -10.20 16.14 18.20
N THR A 273 -10.21 17.33 17.56
CA THR A 273 -9.43 17.57 16.35
C THR A 273 -7.93 17.39 16.57
N SER A 274 -7.42 17.71 17.77
CA SER A 274 -6.03 17.45 18.13
C SER A 274 -5.74 15.96 18.41
N LYS A 275 -6.74 15.19 18.87
CA LYS A 275 -6.63 13.73 18.95
C LYS A 275 -6.55 13.10 17.56
N LEU A 276 -7.39 13.57 16.63
CA LEU A 276 -7.35 13.16 15.22
C LEU A 276 -6.01 13.50 14.57
N ASP A 277 -5.48 14.70 14.78
CA ASP A 277 -4.20 15.11 14.21
C ASP A 277 -3.04 14.23 14.72
N ARG A 278 -2.99 13.95 16.03
CA ARG A 278 -1.99 13.03 16.59
C ARG A 278 -2.16 11.59 16.08
N PHE A 279 -3.40 11.16 15.86
CA PHE A 279 -3.71 9.86 15.32
C PHE A 279 -3.24 9.73 13.87
N LEU A 280 -3.62 10.66 13.01
CA LEU A 280 -3.15 10.74 11.64
C LEU A 280 -1.63 10.94 11.58
N GLY A 281 -1.07 11.63 12.59
CA GLY A 281 0.37 11.75 12.81
C GLY A 281 1.14 10.42 12.89
N LYS A 282 0.48 9.29 13.09
CA LYS A 282 1.06 7.95 13.18
C LYS A 282 0.93 7.11 11.89
N ALA A 283 0.59 7.72 10.75
CA ALA A 283 0.29 7.05 9.48
C ALA A 283 -1.00 6.18 9.53
N TYR A 284 -2.00 6.64 10.25
CA TYR A 284 -3.32 6.03 10.33
C TYR A 284 -4.33 6.78 9.48
N SER A 285 -5.58 6.34 9.46
CA SER A 285 -6.56 6.84 8.51
C SER A 285 -7.83 7.34 9.18
N PHE A 286 -8.46 8.33 8.54
CA PHE A 286 -9.76 8.87 8.92
C PHE A 286 -10.72 8.78 7.74
N MET A 287 -11.96 8.35 7.99
CA MET A 287 -13.01 8.28 7.00
C MET A 287 -14.26 8.96 7.52
N ILE A 288 -14.84 9.84 6.73
CA ILE A 288 -16.08 10.54 7.09
C ILE A 288 -17.13 10.37 6.01
N PHE A 289 -18.36 10.10 6.46
CA PHE A 289 -19.56 10.11 5.63
C PHE A 289 -20.42 11.29 6.04
N VAL A 290 -20.80 12.07 5.05
CA VAL A 290 -21.74 13.20 5.18
C VAL A 290 -22.72 13.15 4.01
N ASP A 291 -23.82 13.86 4.09
CA ASP A 291 -24.76 14.01 2.97
C ASP A 291 -25.41 15.41 2.96
N ALA A 292 -26.41 15.60 2.12
CA ALA A 292 -27.08 16.89 1.97
C ALA A 292 -27.87 17.31 3.23
N ASP A 293 -28.13 16.41 4.18
CA ASP A 293 -28.83 16.71 5.44
C ASP A 293 -27.85 16.94 6.61
N THR A 294 -26.57 16.57 6.46
CA THR A 294 -25.56 16.76 7.50
C THR A 294 -25.34 18.24 7.81
N PRO A 295 -25.48 18.70 9.07
CA PRO A 295 -25.31 20.10 9.44
C PRO A 295 -23.87 20.59 9.23
N GLU A 296 -23.68 21.91 9.30
CA GLU A 296 -22.36 22.50 9.29
C GLU A 296 -21.58 22.10 10.55
N LEU A 297 -20.30 21.73 10.37
CA LEU A 297 -19.39 21.28 11.41
C LEU A 297 -18.13 22.14 11.41
N PRO A 298 -18.21 23.41 11.84
CA PRO A 298 -17.16 24.41 11.62
C PRO A 298 -15.78 23.98 12.08
N ASN A 299 -15.65 23.35 13.25
CA ASN A 299 -14.34 22.92 13.78
C ASN A 299 -13.78 21.72 13.03
N LEU A 300 -14.63 20.74 12.70
CA LEU A 300 -14.21 19.57 11.92
C LEU A 300 -13.89 19.98 10.49
N GLU A 301 -14.69 20.85 9.88
CA GLU A 301 -14.47 21.34 8.52
C GLU A 301 -13.23 22.22 8.42
N GLU A 302 -12.92 23.05 9.43
CA GLU A 302 -11.65 23.78 9.52
C GLU A 302 -10.46 22.80 9.53
N TYR A 303 -10.56 21.71 10.28
CA TYR A 303 -9.54 20.66 10.31
C TYR A 303 -9.43 19.92 8.98
N LEU A 304 -10.55 19.56 8.33
CA LEU A 304 -10.55 18.87 7.04
C LEU A 304 -9.98 19.74 5.91
N ARG A 305 -10.10 21.07 6.00
CA ARG A 305 -9.45 21.99 5.06
C ARG A 305 -7.93 21.84 5.07
N GLU A 306 -7.32 21.52 6.20
CA GLU A 306 -5.88 21.19 6.24
C GLU A 306 -5.54 19.95 5.41
N TRP A 307 -6.53 19.10 5.14
CA TRP A 307 -6.44 17.93 4.28
C TRP A 307 -6.94 18.18 2.85
N GLY A 308 -7.23 19.43 2.52
CA GLY A 308 -7.71 19.83 1.20
C GLY A 308 -9.17 19.51 0.93
N ILE A 309 -9.96 19.14 1.94
CA ILE A 309 -11.36 18.75 1.83
C ILE A 309 -12.26 19.87 2.30
N SER A 310 -13.25 20.22 1.50
CA SER A 310 -14.31 21.17 1.84
C SER A 310 -15.65 20.63 1.38
N PHE A 311 -16.68 20.84 2.17
CA PHE A 311 -18.05 20.52 1.79
C PHE A 311 -18.72 21.75 1.21
N ASP A 312 -19.46 21.56 0.11
CA ASP A 312 -20.18 22.65 -0.52
C ASP A 312 -21.42 23.02 0.32
N ARG A 313 -21.35 24.14 1.02
CA ARG A 313 -22.39 24.67 1.89
C ARG A 313 -23.06 25.85 1.22
N GLN A 314 -24.37 26.01 1.45
CA GLN A 314 -25.10 27.21 1.05
C GLN A 314 -24.97 28.26 2.14
N ARG A 315 -24.67 29.52 1.74
CA ARG A 315 -24.50 30.63 2.66
C ARG A 315 -25.36 31.79 2.23
N ASP A 316 -25.80 32.59 3.19
CA ASP A 316 -26.46 33.88 2.95
C ASP A 316 -25.42 34.98 2.67
N ALA A 317 -25.91 36.20 2.48
CA ALA A 317 -25.06 37.37 2.22
C ALA A 317 -24.14 37.74 3.40
N ASP A 318 -24.43 37.26 4.59
CA ASP A 318 -23.66 37.48 5.83
C ASP A 318 -22.77 36.27 6.14
N GLU A 319 -22.58 35.36 5.17
CA GLU A 319 -21.80 34.11 5.24
C GLU A 319 -22.33 33.07 6.25
N ASN A 320 -23.54 33.23 6.78
CA ASN A 320 -24.14 32.20 7.64
C ASN A 320 -24.57 31.00 6.82
N TRP A 321 -24.37 29.80 7.39
CA TRP A 321 -24.87 28.58 6.81
C TRP A 321 -26.41 28.55 6.77
N ILE A 322 -26.99 28.27 5.59
CA ILE A 322 -28.44 28.21 5.35
C ILE A 322 -28.88 26.87 4.77
N GLY A 323 -27.95 25.93 4.55
CA GLY A 323 -28.22 24.58 4.02
C GLY A 323 -27.05 24.02 3.24
N ASN A 324 -27.30 22.94 2.55
CA ASN A 324 -26.32 22.24 1.76
C ASN A 324 -26.72 22.15 0.29
N TRP A 325 -25.74 22.06 -0.58
CA TRP A 325 -26.00 21.72 -1.97
C TRP A 325 -26.23 20.20 -2.08
N GLN A 326 -27.21 19.82 -2.90
CA GLN A 326 -27.52 18.43 -3.19
C GLN A 326 -27.33 18.17 -4.68
N VAL A 327 -26.64 17.06 -5.00
CA VAL A 327 -26.51 16.57 -6.38
C VAL A 327 -27.65 15.60 -6.67
N LYS A 328 -28.41 15.87 -7.72
CA LYS A 328 -29.45 14.98 -8.23
C LYS A 328 -29.15 14.46 -9.62
N SER A 329 -29.61 13.25 -9.92
CA SER A 329 -29.51 12.66 -11.25
C SER A 329 -30.56 13.24 -12.20
N GLY A 330 -30.13 13.59 -13.40
CA GLY A 330 -31.02 13.93 -14.50
C GLY A 330 -31.61 12.70 -15.20
N THR A 331 -31.01 11.52 -14.96
CA THR A 331 -31.50 10.23 -15.45
C THR A 331 -32.05 9.46 -14.27
N ALA A 332 -33.35 9.35 -14.16
CA ALA A 332 -34.03 8.77 -13.01
C ALA A 332 -33.69 7.27 -12.85
N ILE A 333 -32.93 6.93 -11.81
CA ILE A 333 -32.87 5.57 -11.27
C ILE A 333 -34.01 5.38 -10.26
N ASP A 334 -34.44 6.47 -9.65
CA ASP A 334 -35.61 6.57 -8.79
C ASP A 334 -36.46 7.79 -9.16
N ALA A 335 -37.69 7.83 -8.67
CA ALA A 335 -38.64 8.88 -9.01
C ALA A 335 -38.19 10.29 -8.55
N ASP A 336 -37.33 10.34 -7.52
CA ASP A 336 -36.90 11.60 -6.88
C ASP A 336 -35.54 12.08 -7.40
N GLY A 337 -34.84 11.29 -8.25
CA GLY A 337 -33.51 11.62 -8.78
C GLY A 337 -32.41 11.66 -7.72
N LEU A 338 -32.64 11.10 -6.52
CA LEU A 338 -31.72 11.14 -5.40
C LEU A 338 -30.51 10.23 -5.59
N LYS A 339 -30.67 9.14 -6.37
CA LYS A 339 -29.58 8.21 -6.63
C LYS A 339 -28.77 8.65 -7.84
N VAL A 340 -27.57 9.06 -7.58
CA VAL A 340 -26.59 9.46 -8.59
C VAL A 340 -25.69 8.29 -8.92
N ILE A 341 -25.59 7.91 -10.19
CA ILE A 341 -24.56 6.99 -10.68
C ILE A 341 -23.29 7.80 -10.85
N ALA A 342 -22.24 7.40 -10.15
CA ALA A 342 -20.95 8.07 -10.23
C ALA A 342 -20.03 7.42 -11.26
N ASP A 343 -19.18 8.24 -11.85
CA ASP A 343 -18.08 7.84 -12.71
C ASP A 343 -16.83 7.54 -11.87
N TYR A 344 -16.13 6.49 -12.26
CA TYR A 344 -14.87 6.11 -11.65
C TYR A 344 -13.75 7.08 -12.05
N GLU A 345 -12.89 7.43 -11.11
CA GLU A 345 -11.59 7.98 -11.47
C GLU A 345 -10.75 6.92 -12.18
N GLN A 346 -10.07 7.33 -13.27
CA GLN A 346 -9.32 6.42 -14.13
C GLN A 346 -7.83 6.36 -13.77
N GLU A 347 -7.33 7.41 -13.16
CA GLU A 347 -5.90 7.61 -12.87
C GLU A 347 -5.64 7.74 -11.37
N ALA A 348 -4.39 7.96 -11.02
CA ALA A 348 -3.94 8.24 -9.67
C ALA A 348 -4.39 7.20 -8.62
N LEU A 349 -4.61 7.63 -7.39
CA LEU A 349 -4.96 6.76 -6.26
C LEU A 349 -6.36 6.15 -6.44
N GLY A 350 -7.34 6.94 -6.86
CA GLY A 350 -8.71 6.46 -7.09
C GLY A 350 -8.77 5.39 -8.18
N GLY A 351 -8.08 5.64 -9.30
CA GLY A 351 -7.94 4.68 -10.38
C GLY A 351 -7.21 3.40 -9.95
N SER A 352 -6.21 3.52 -9.10
CA SER A 352 -5.47 2.38 -8.57
C SER A 352 -6.33 1.47 -7.68
N ILE A 353 -7.09 2.05 -6.73
CA ILE A 353 -7.96 1.31 -5.81
C ILE A 353 -9.07 0.58 -6.58
N THR A 354 -9.67 1.23 -7.59
CA THR A 354 -10.80 0.68 -8.34
C THR A 354 -10.39 -0.11 -9.59
N LYS A 355 -9.10 -0.27 -9.86
CA LYS A 355 -8.56 -0.86 -11.09
C LYS A 355 -9.19 -2.21 -11.45
N ASN A 356 -9.22 -3.13 -10.51
CA ASN A 356 -9.76 -4.48 -10.75
C ASN A 356 -11.26 -4.44 -11.10
N MET A 357 -12.03 -3.58 -10.43
CA MET A 357 -13.46 -3.42 -10.71
C MET A 357 -13.70 -2.86 -12.12
N ARG A 358 -12.87 -1.90 -12.56
CA ARG A 358 -13.00 -1.29 -13.89
C ARG A 358 -12.56 -2.23 -15.00
N GLU A 359 -11.39 -2.86 -14.86
CA GLU A 359 -10.79 -3.65 -15.93
C GLU A 359 -11.45 -5.02 -16.08
N LYS A 360 -11.95 -5.61 -15.00
CA LYS A 360 -12.46 -6.98 -14.97
C LYS A 360 -13.90 -7.11 -14.53
N GLY A 361 -14.34 -6.20 -13.66
CA GLY A 361 -15.71 -6.15 -13.16
C GLY A 361 -16.70 -5.49 -14.11
N GLY A 362 -16.26 -4.98 -15.24
CA GLY A 362 -17.12 -4.25 -16.16
C GLY A 362 -17.62 -2.93 -15.61
N SER A 363 -16.90 -2.32 -14.66
CA SER A 363 -17.24 -1.06 -14.01
C SER A 363 -18.67 -1.07 -13.43
N PRO A 364 -18.95 -1.88 -12.40
CA PRO A 364 -20.30 -1.94 -11.82
C PRO A 364 -20.74 -0.55 -11.36
N LYS A 365 -22.04 -0.28 -11.48
CA LYS A 365 -22.58 1.03 -11.10
C LYS A 365 -22.36 1.29 -9.63
N VAL A 366 -21.85 2.48 -9.30
CA VAL A 366 -21.66 2.96 -7.92
C VAL A 366 -22.65 4.09 -7.66
N ILE A 367 -23.44 3.94 -6.60
CA ILE A 367 -24.57 4.82 -6.30
C ILE A 367 -24.22 5.72 -5.11
N PHE A 368 -24.54 7.00 -5.28
CA PHE A 368 -24.54 7.99 -4.20
C PHE A 368 -25.95 8.53 -4.06
N GLY A 369 -26.60 8.26 -2.93
CA GLY A 369 -27.93 8.80 -2.61
C GLY A 369 -27.82 10.03 -1.71
N ASN A 370 -28.75 10.95 -1.81
CA ASN A 370 -28.76 12.20 -1.06
C ASN A 370 -27.40 12.92 -1.06
N ALA A 371 -26.75 12.97 -2.22
CA ALA A 371 -25.35 13.30 -2.32
C ALA A 371 -25.08 14.81 -2.15
N MET A 372 -24.13 15.14 -1.29
CA MET A 372 -23.54 16.47 -1.17
C MET A 372 -22.21 16.51 -1.94
N PRO A 373 -21.97 17.54 -2.77
CA PRO A 373 -20.71 17.66 -3.47
C PRO A 373 -19.57 18.01 -2.51
N ILE A 374 -18.39 17.47 -2.79
CA ILE A 374 -17.15 17.74 -2.07
C ILE A 374 -16.28 18.63 -2.94
N ASN A 375 -15.68 19.65 -2.36
CA ASN A 375 -14.77 20.55 -3.06
C ASN A 375 -13.34 20.42 -2.54
N TYR A 376 -12.38 20.87 -3.33
CA TYR A 376 -11.01 21.05 -2.88
C TYR A 376 -10.91 22.37 -2.12
N ALA A 377 -10.40 22.30 -0.91
CA ALA A 377 -10.13 23.49 -0.12
C ALA A 377 -8.69 23.94 -0.34
N SER A 378 -8.51 25.27 -0.48
CA SER A 378 -7.21 25.84 -0.23
C SER A 378 -6.95 25.80 1.27
N PRO A 379 -5.82 25.31 1.71
CA PRO A 379 -5.51 25.25 3.14
C PRO A 379 -5.32 26.62 3.72
N ILE A 380 -5.64 26.70 4.99
CA ILE A 380 -5.67 27.93 5.79
C ILE A 380 -4.28 28.56 5.97
N TYR A 381 -3.20 27.86 5.69
CA TYR A 381 -1.84 28.36 5.87
C TYR A 381 -1.29 28.96 4.58
N GLU A 382 -1.22 30.27 4.54
CA GLU A 382 -0.89 31.13 3.39
C GLU A 382 0.50 30.94 2.75
N THR A 383 1.35 30.09 3.24
CA THR A 383 2.73 30.04 2.77
C THR A 383 3.05 28.76 2.01
N LYS A 384 3.01 28.87 0.70
CA LYS A 384 3.59 27.99 -0.31
C LYS A 384 2.75 26.79 -0.73
N TYR A 385 1.60 27.12 -1.28
CA TYR A 385 0.87 26.22 -2.16
C TYR A 385 1.29 26.44 -3.61
N GLU A 386 1.85 25.41 -4.20
CA GLU A 386 1.72 25.19 -5.63
C GLU A 386 0.67 24.10 -5.80
N MET A 387 -0.53 24.48 -6.19
CA MET A 387 -1.52 23.55 -6.72
C MET A 387 -0.94 22.99 -8.02
N ALA A 388 -0.33 21.81 -7.95
CA ALA A 388 0.18 21.16 -9.12
C ALA A 388 -1.01 20.58 -9.92
N ASN A 389 -1.36 21.26 -11.02
CA ASN A 389 -2.24 20.83 -12.09
C ASN A 389 -3.70 20.54 -11.72
N GLU A 390 -4.49 21.60 -11.51
CA GLU A 390 -5.97 21.54 -11.52
C GLU A 390 -6.53 20.88 -12.81
N GLU A 391 -5.81 20.98 -13.92
CA GLU A 391 -6.22 20.41 -15.21
C GLU A 391 -6.23 18.87 -15.25
N LYS A 392 -5.53 18.20 -14.34
CA LYS A 392 -5.42 16.72 -14.31
C LYS A 392 -6.24 16.04 -13.22
N GLY A 393 -7.10 16.75 -12.49
CA GLY A 393 -7.91 16.16 -11.41
C GLY A 393 -7.09 15.68 -10.21
N THR A 394 -5.85 16.13 -10.08
CA THR A 394 -4.95 15.82 -8.97
C THR A 394 -4.53 17.11 -8.28
N GLY A 395 -5.11 17.39 -7.12
CA GLY A 395 -4.62 18.43 -6.23
C GLY A 395 -3.46 17.93 -5.38
N ALA A 396 -2.22 18.15 -5.78
CA ALA A 396 -1.08 17.84 -4.94
C ALA A 396 -0.73 19.04 -4.06
N PHE A 397 -0.67 18.83 -2.75
CA PHE A 397 -0.23 19.84 -1.80
C PHE A 397 1.14 19.43 -1.26
N SER A 398 2.12 20.29 -1.40
CA SER A 398 3.40 20.06 -0.76
C SER A 398 3.52 20.96 0.46
N TYR A 399 3.49 20.38 1.65
CA TYR A 399 3.87 21.08 2.87
C TYR A 399 5.40 21.10 2.95
N GLY A 400 6.03 22.00 2.22
CA GLY A 400 7.46 22.19 2.32
C GLY A 400 7.83 22.69 3.72
N SER A 401 8.71 21.98 4.41
CA SER A 401 9.56 22.41 5.52
C SER A 401 8.93 23.12 6.74
N TYR A 402 7.63 23.34 6.81
CA TYR A 402 7.02 24.09 7.92
C TYR A 402 7.08 23.36 9.26
N TYR A 403 7.17 22.02 9.25
CA TYR A 403 7.23 21.20 10.47
C TYR A 403 8.56 20.47 10.68
N GLY A 404 9.62 20.85 10.00
CA GLY A 404 10.92 20.17 10.11
C GLY A 404 10.97 18.76 9.50
N ASN A 405 9.82 18.15 9.26
CA ASN A 405 9.64 16.88 8.55
C ASN A 405 8.92 17.19 7.25
N ALA A 406 9.48 16.82 6.11
CA ALA A 406 8.82 17.03 4.83
C ALA A 406 7.57 16.16 4.77
N ARG A 407 6.40 16.79 4.87
CA ARG A 407 5.09 16.18 4.69
C ARG A 407 4.52 16.69 3.37
N SER A 408 4.09 15.80 2.52
CA SER A 408 3.37 16.16 1.31
C SER A 408 1.98 15.54 1.35
N ARG A 409 0.97 16.34 1.10
CA ARG A 409 -0.41 15.88 0.97
C ARG A 409 -0.83 15.99 -0.49
N ALA A 410 -1.59 15.03 -0.97
CA ALA A 410 -2.22 15.07 -2.28
C ALA A 410 -3.65 14.59 -2.14
N ILE A 411 -4.61 15.35 -2.65
CA ILE A 411 -6.01 14.97 -2.71
C ILE A 411 -6.32 14.38 -4.07
N TYR A 412 -7.11 13.34 -4.09
CA TYR A 412 -7.49 12.60 -5.29
C TYR A 412 -9.00 12.42 -5.34
N ASP A 413 -9.55 12.55 -6.53
CA ASP A 413 -10.92 12.11 -6.79
C ASP A 413 -10.97 10.58 -6.75
N MET A 414 -12.05 10.06 -6.17
CA MET A 414 -12.37 8.63 -6.20
C MET A 414 -13.56 8.38 -7.11
N PHE A 415 -14.62 9.17 -6.90
CA PHE A 415 -15.87 9.12 -7.66
C PHE A 415 -16.40 10.52 -7.94
N ARG A 416 -16.93 10.69 -9.15
CA ARG A 416 -17.45 11.96 -9.67
C ARG A 416 -18.80 11.78 -10.30
N ALA A 417 -19.63 12.81 -10.27
CA ALA A 417 -20.90 12.86 -11.00
C ALA A 417 -20.76 13.80 -12.20
N ASN A 418 -21.07 13.29 -13.38
CA ASN A 418 -20.99 14.07 -14.62
C ASN A 418 -22.09 15.12 -14.67
N VAL A 419 -21.74 16.38 -14.86
CA VAL A 419 -22.68 17.50 -14.90
C VAL A 419 -23.67 17.45 -16.07
N ALA A 420 -23.32 16.71 -17.14
CA ALA A 420 -24.26 16.53 -18.25
C ALA A 420 -25.46 15.65 -17.86
N SER A 421 -25.31 14.78 -16.86
CA SER A 421 -26.33 13.86 -16.37
C SER A 421 -26.84 14.20 -14.96
N THR A 422 -26.28 15.22 -14.30
CA THR A 422 -26.64 15.61 -12.94
C THR A 422 -26.82 17.12 -12.82
N TYR A 423 -27.44 17.57 -11.73
CA TYR A 423 -27.65 18.98 -11.46
C TYR A 423 -27.67 19.24 -9.95
N LEU A 424 -27.38 20.49 -9.58
CA LEU A 424 -27.50 20.95 -8.20
C LEU A 424 -28.91 21.38 -7.88
N VAL A 425 -29.28 21.14 -6.62
CA VAL A 425 -30.58 21.46 -6.06
C VAL A 425 -30.39 22.31 -4.81
N LYS A 426 -31.23 23.34 -4.68
CA LYS A 426 -31.41 24.15 -3.49
C LYS A 426 -32.89 24.10 -3.08
N ASP A 427 -33.17 23.73 -1.82
CA ASP A 427 -34.54 23.65 -1.29
C ASP A 427 -35.49 22.83 -2.19
N GLY A 428 -34.98 21.72 -2.73
CA GLY A 428 -35.75 20.88 -3.65
C GLY A 428 -35.89 21.40 -5.07
N VAL A 429 -35.37 22.60 -5.39
CA VAL A 429 -35.50 23.25 -6.71
C VAL A 429 -34.16 23.17 -7.46
N ARG A 430 -34.21 22.77 -8.73
CA ARG A 430 -33.03 22.76 -9.61
C ARG A 430 -32.49 24.18 -9.78
N VAL A 431 -31.18 24.34 -9.53
CA VAL A 431 -30.50 25.62 -9.71
C VAL A 431 -29.95 25.73 -11.12
N PRO A 432 -30.35 26.78 -11.90
CA PRO A 432 -29.77 27.03 -13.21
C PRO A 432 -28.27 27.36 -13.12
N GLN A 433 -27.50 26.97 -14.15
CA GLN A 433 -26.06 27.24 -14.20
C GLN A 433 -25.75 28.75 -14.08
N SER A 434 -26.54 29.61 -14.71
CA SER A 434 -26.35 31.06 -14.62
C SER A 434 -26.42 31.60 -13.20
N VAL A 435 -27.26 30.97 -12.35
CA VAL A 435 -27.36 31.35 -10.93
C VAL A 435 -26.14 30.88 -10.16
N LEU A 436 -25.62 29.69 -10.46
CA LEU A 436 -24.38 29.20 -9.86
C LEU A 436 -23.18 30.07 -10.25
N ASP A 437 -23.11 30.50 -11.49
CA ASP A 437 -22.07 31.40 -11.99
C ASP A 437 -22.13 32.76 -11.28
N GLU A 438 -23.32 33.28 -11.04
CA GLU A 438 -23.55 34.55 -10.30
C GLU A 438 -23.14 34.38 -8.82
N ILE A 439 -23.53 33.31 -8.16
CA ILE A 439 -23.13 33.00 -6.78
C ILE A 439 -21.62 32.90 -6.69
N ASN A 440 -20.98 32.14 -7.59
CA ASN A 440 -19.54 31.93 -7.60
C ASN A 440 -18.76 33.24 -7.87
N ALA A 441 -19.30 34.14 -8.65
CA ALA A 441 -18.67 35.44 -8.90
C ALA A 441 -18.56 36.31 -7.64
N GLY A 442 -19.44 36.10 -6.66
CA GLY A 442 -19.42 36.80 -5.36
C GLY A 442 -18.58 36.12 -4.28
N LEU A 443 -18.12 34.88 -4.52
CA LEU A 443 -17.36 34.09 -3.56
C LEU A 443 -15.85 34.09 -3.88
N ASP A 444 -15.03 34.02 -2.85
CA ASP A 444 -13.62 33.78 -3.07
C ASP A 444 -13.39 32.36 -3.68
N LYS A 445 -12.20 32.12 -4.23
CA LYS A 445 -11.89 30.87 -4.90
C LYS A 445 -12.04 29.62 -4.01
N ASN A 446 -12.00 29.80 -2.69
CA ASN A 446 -12.04 28.69 -1.73
C ASN A 446 -13.48 28.30 -1.36
N HIS A 447 -14.43 29.18 -1.63
CA HIS A 447 -15.84 28.98 -1.33
C HIS A 447 -16.70 28.83 -2.60
N GLN A 448 -16.08 28.88 -3.79
CA GLN A 448 -16.82 28.69 -5.03
C GLN A 448 -17.35 27.26 -5.13
N ILE A 449 -18.65 27.17 -5.34
CA ILE A 449 -19.28 25.89 -5.73
C ILE A 449 -18.66 25.48 -7.05
N GLN A 450 -18.30 24.21 -7.19
CA GLN A 450 -17.75 23.75 -8.45
C GLN A 450 -18.71 23.99 -9.59
N SER A 451 -18.37 25.01 -10.37
CA SER A 451 -19.07 25.25 -11.62
C SER A 451 -18.74 24.12 -12.59
N PRO A 452 -19.74 23.56 -13.28
CA PRO A 452 -19.52 22.63 -14.39
C PRO A 452 -18.53 23.14 -15.44
N ASN A 453 -18.41 24.45 -15.57
CA ASN A 453 -17.55 25.06 -16.58
C ASN A 453 -16.05 24.89 -16.34
N ASN A 454 -15.63 24.55 -15.11
CA ASN A 454 -14.21 24.36 -14.81
C ASN A 454 -13.73 22.93 -15.01
N ASN A 455 -14.52 21.90 -14.64
CA ASN A 455 -14.09 20.50 -14.72
C ASN A 455 -15.16 19.52 -15.21
N GLY A 456 -16.38 19.95 -15.45
CA GLY A 456 -17.45 19.11 -16.02
C GLY A 456 -18.03 18.03 -15.08
N TYR A 457 -17.77 18.07 -13.75
CA TYR A 457 -18.27 17.08 -12.80
C TYR A 457 -18.36 17.62 -11.36
N TYR A 458 -19.16 16.94 -10.52
CA TYR A 458 -19.20 17.12 -9.07
C TYR A 458 -18.47 15.98 -8.39
N ARG A 459 -17.60 16.26 -7.43
CA ARG A 459 -16.91 15.23 -6.63
C ARG A 459 -17.86 14.68 -5.58
N LEU A 460 -17.93 13.35 -5.48
CA LEU A 460 -18.80 12.66 -4.51
C LEU A 460 -18.00 11.86 -3.48
N MET A 461 -16.79 11.49 -3.82
CA MET A 461 -15.86 10.81 -2.91
C MET A 461 -14.44 11.25 -3.25
N THR A 462 -13.71 11.67 -2.23
CA THR A 462 -12.32 12.10 -2.36
C THR A 462 -11.45 11.42 -1.31
N MET A 463 -10.16 11.33 -1.60
CA MET A 463 -9.18 10.79 -0.68
C MET A 463 -7.92 11.63 -0.69
N THR A 464 -7.53 12.12 0.46
CA THR A 464 -6.22 12.77 0.65
C THR A 464 -5.22 11.77 1.20
N ARG A 465 -4.07 11.70 0.59
CA ARG A 465 -2.91 10.93 1.07
C ARG A 465 -1.84 11.90 1.57
N GLU A 466 -1.40 11.73 2.82
CA GLU A 466 -0.20 12.39 3.32
C GLU A 466 0.97 11.41 3.24
N SER A 467 1.98 11.76 2.46
CA SER A 467 3.25 11.03 2.40
C SER A 467 4.26 11.70 3.30
N ARG A 468 5.05 10.91 4.02
CA ARG A 468 6.08 11.41 4.94
C ARG A 468 7.45 11.03 4.44
N THR A 469 8.34 12.00 4.50
CA THR A 469 9.77 11.77 4.31
C THR A 469 10.41 11.83 5.69
N VAL A 470 10.87 10.70 6.19
CA VAL A 470 11.64 10.64 7.44
C VAL A 470 13.10 10.59 7.05
N GLY A 471 13.87 11.60 7.44
CA GLY A 471 15.30 11.66 7.22
C GLY A 471 16.02 11.89 8.54
N GLU A 472 16.88 10.96 8.94
CA GLU A 472 17.99 11.24 9.84
C GLU A 472 19.28 11.21 9.02
N GLY A 473 19.81 12.38 8.75
CA GLY A 473 21.24 12.61 8.52
C GLY A 473 21.83 12.32 7.14
N LYS A 474 21.31 11.45 6.30
CA LYS A 474 21.90 11.13 4.97
C LYS A 474 20.89 10.60 3.96
N GLY A 475 19.95 11.39 3.57
CA GLY A 475 19.07 11.03 2.46
C GLY A 475 17.60 10.90 2.86
N TYR A 476 16.77 11.18 1.90
CA TYR A 476 15.32 11.15 2.05
C TYR A 476 14.83 9.70 2.10
N THR A 477 14.23 9.32 3.22
CA THR A 477 13.52 8.06 3.32
C THR A 477 12.07 8.29 2.92
N ASN A 478 11.67 7.87 1.75
CA ASN A 478 10.25 7.75 1.45
C ASN A 478 9.74 6.53 2.22
N VAL A 479 9.08 6.79 3.34
CA VAL A 479 8.38 5.74 4.05
C VAL A 479 7.08 5.56 3.29
N ASN A 480 6.79 4.37 2.81
CA ASN A 480 5.50 4.02 2.20
C ASN A 480 4.33 4.11 3.21
N ASP A 481 4.61 4.62 4.40
CA ASP A 481 3.62 4.88 5.42
C ASP A 481 2.94 6.20 5.10
N ALA A 482 1.68 6.10 4.76
CA ALA A 482 0.87 7.26 4.45
C ALA A 482 -0.34 7.32 5.38
N SER A 483 -0.73 8.53 5.73
CA SER A 483 -2.02 8.79 6.34
C SER A 483 -3.03 9.07 5.25
N TYR A 484 -4.26 8.65 5.48
CA TYR A 484 -5.35 8.87 4.53
C TYR A 484 -6.52 9.54 5.23
N VAL A 485 -7.11 10.52 4.55
CA VAL A 485 -8.40 11.10 4.93
C VAL A 485 -9.34 10.94 3.75
N CYS A 486 -10.39 10.13 3.94
CA CYS A 486 -11.39 9.86 2.92
C CYS A 486 -12.69 10.53 3.30
N ALA A 487 -13.26 11.32 2.39
CA ALA A 487 -14.57 11.92 2.54
C ALA A 487 -15.54 11.34 1.50
N VAL A 488 -16.73 10.97 1.97
CA VAL A 488 -17.81 10.43 1.16
C VAL A 488 -19.01 11.34 1.33
N GLY A 489 -19.47 11.98 0.25
CA GLY A 489 -20.57 12.92 0.23
C GLY A 489 -21.95 12.27 0.19
N SER A 490 -22.11 11.08 0.74
CA SER A 490 -23.39 10.35 0.78
C SER A 490 -23.35 9.31 1.90
N THR A 491 -24.25 9.39 2.84
CA THR A 491 -24.46 8.34 3.86
C THR A 491 -25.20 7.13 3.26
N GLU A 492 -26.10 7.37 2.33
CA GLU A 492 -26.84 6.32 1.63
C GLU A 492 -25.93 5.41 0.79
N PHE A 493 -24.74 5.88 0.37
CA PHE A 493 -23.71 5.06 -0.26
C PHE A 493 -23.42 3.77 0.52
N ALA A 494 -23.46 3.86 1.85
CA ALA A 494 -23.16 2.75 2.78
C ALA A 494 -24.42 2.15 3.42
N SER A 495 -25.63 2.48 2.96
CA SER A 495 -26.87 1.92 3.50
C SER A 495 -27.00 0.43 3.16
N ASP A 496 -27.66 -0.34 4.04
CA ASP A 496 -27.94 -1.76 3.82
C ASP A 496 -28.67 -2.03 2.50
N ARG A 497 -29.56 -1.12 2.09
CA ARG A 497 -30.28 -1.21 0.82
C ARG A 497 -29.34 -1.19 -0.38
N ILE A 498 -28.28 -0.40 -0.33
CA ILE A 498 -27.29 -0.30 -1.41
C ILE A 498 -26.27 -1.44 -1.30
N LEU A 499 -25.71 -1.66 -0.11
CA LEU A 499 -24.64 -2.63 0.08
C LEU A 499 -25.09 -4.08 -0.10
N LYS A 500 -26.35 -4.43 0.20
CA LYS A 500 -26.91 -5.76 -0.06
C LYS A 500 -27.27 -6.03 -1.52
N SER A 501 -27.23 -4.99 -2.35
CA SER A 501 -27.63 -5.11 -3.75
C SER A 501 -26.47 -5.58 -4.62
N ASN A 502 -26.64 -6.75 -5.26
CA ASN A 502 -25.68 -7.25 -6.25
C ASN A 502 -25.66 -6.43 -7.57
N ALA A 503 -26.55 -5.46 -7.71
CA ALA A 503 -26.60 -4.59 -8.89
C ALA A 503 -25.59 -3.42 -8.82
N TYR A 504 -25.01 -3.17 -7.64
CA TYR A 504 -24.13 -2.05 -7.40
C TYR A 504 -22.75 -2.49 -6.89
N GLY A 505 -21.74 -1.71 -7.24
CA GLY A 505 -20.35 -1.95 -6.81
C GLY A 505 -19.96 -1.30 -5.49
N ASN A 506 -20.90 -0.71 -4.75
CA ASN A 506 -20.60 0.04 -3.54
C ASN A 506 -19.88 -0.78 -2.47
N THR A 507 -20.29 -2.03 -2.28
CA THR A 507 -19.66 -2.94 -1.31
C THR A 507 -18.21 -3.21 -1.67
N ASP A 508 -17.92 -3.45 -2.94
CA ASP A 508 -16.57 -3.71 -3.41
C ASP A 508 -15.69 -2.45 -3.31
N VAL A 509 -16.24 -1.28 -3.67
CA VAL A 509 -15.54 0.01 -3.50
C VAL A 509 -15.18 0.25 -2.05
N LEU A 510 -16.14 0.08 -1.14
CA LEU A 510 -15.91 0.28 0.29
C LEU A 510 -14.86 -0.70 0.82
N LEU A 511 -14.98 -1.98 0.47
CA LEU A 511 -14.05 -3.02 0.88
C LEU A 511 -12.61 -2.76 0.39
N GLU A 512 -12.45 -2.44 -0.90
CA GLU A 512 -11.13 -2.14 -1.48
C GLU A 512 -10.56 -0.83 -0.90
N THR A 513 -11.40 0.17 -0.65
CA THR A 513 -10.98 1.41 0.03
C THR A 513 -10.48 1.11 1.43
N LEU A 514 -11.27 0.43 2.26
CA LEU A 514 -10.89 0.07 3.63
C LEU A 514 -9.63 -0.80 3.71
N ARG A 515 -9.41 -1.65 2.71
CA ARG A 515 -8.18 -2.45 2.60
C ARG A 515 -6.97 -1.64 2.18
N SER A 516 -7.18 -0.57 1.42
CA SER A 516 -6.11 0.29 0.91
C SER A 516 -5.63 1.32 1.93
N ILE A 517 -6.50 1.73 2.87
CA ILE A 517 -6.21 2.77 3.85
C ILE A 517 -5.81 2.20 5.21
N GLY A 518 -4.52 2.19 5.52
CA GLY A 518 -4.01 2.12 6.90
C GLY A 518 -4.32 0.89 7.74
N ARG A 519 -4.82 -0.20 7.15
CA ARG A 519 -5.16 -1.43 7.88
C ARG A 519 -3.96 -2.12 8.52
N GLU A 520 -2.77 -1.94 7.98
CA GLU A 520 -1.59 -2.67 8.38
C GLU A 520 -0.90 -2.00 9.57
N VAL A 521 -0.43 -2.80 10.52
CA VAL A 521 0.48 -2.34 11.55
C VAL A 521 1.76 -1.84 10.89
N VAL A 522 2.18 -0.63 11.22
CA VAL A 522 3.44 -0.08 10.73
C VAL A 522 4.55 -0.48 11.72
N PRO A 523 5.46 -1.39 11.34
CA PRO A 523 6.57 -1.77 12.21
C PRO A 523 7.48 -0.56 12.47
N VAL A 524 7.58 -0.14 13.72
CA VAL A 524 8.48 0.95 14.13
C VAL A 524 9.92 0.45 14.10
N GLY A 525 10.81 1.25 13.51
CA GLY A 525 12.25 0.92 13.47
C GLY A 525 12.69 0.10 12.26
N LEU A 526 11.78 -0.44 11.44
CA LEU A 526 12.16 -1.08 10.19
C LEU A 526 12.35 -0.05 9.07
N ASN A 527 13.59 0.14 8.69
CA ASN A 527 13.98 1.04 7.61
C ASN A 527 14.07 0.27 6.28
N PHE A 528 13.98 1.01 5.18
CA PHE A 528 14.28 0.47 3.86
C PHE A 528 15.81 0.28 3.71
N LYS A 529 16.18 -0.55 2.74
CA LYS A 529 17.57 -0.71 2.33
C LYS A 529 17.80 0.07 1.04
N PRO A 530 18.74 1.04 1.02
CA PRO A 530 19.02 1.80 -0.19
C PRO A 530 19.60 0.89 -1.27
N MET A 531 19.23 1.14 -2.53
CA MET A 531 19.72 0.35 -3.67
C MET A 531 20.94 0.97 -4.35
N TYR A 532 21.36 2.16 -3.91
CA TYR A 532 22.53 2.85 -4.43
C TYR A 532 23.29 3.63 -3.37
N ASP A 533 24.57 3.86 -3.63
CA ASP A 533 25.46 4.53 -2.69
C ASP A 533 25.20 6.05 -2.65
N SER A 534 25.09 6.58 -1.45
CA SER A 534 24.85 8.00 -1.22
C SER A 534 26.00 8.92 -1.68
N GLU A 535 27.20 8.37 -1.87
CA GLU A 535 28.36 9.16 -2.32
C GLU A 535 28.26 9.63 -3.76
N MET A 536 27.51 8.95 -4.63
CA MET A 536 27.29 9.41 -6.02
C MET A 536 26.28 10.55 -6.15
N LYS A 537 25.42 10.79 -5.18
CA LYS A 537 24.51 11.96 -5.20
C LYS A 537 25.22 13.31 -5.10
N GLN A 538 26.43 13.36 -4.56
CA GLN A 538 27.20 14.61 -4.44
C GLN A 538 27.91 15.04 -5.72
N SER A 539 28.17 14.15 -6.67
CA SER A 539 28.83 14.49 -7.92
C SER A 539 27.89 14.97 -9.03
N SER A 540 26.58 14.80 -8.89
CA SER A 540 25.60 15.22 -9.91
C SER A 540 24.99 16.61 -9.67
N SER A 541 25.32 17.29 -8.57
CA SER A 541 24.81 18.64 -8.29
C SER A 541 25.64 19.78 -8.88
N SER A 542 26.67 19.50 -9.64
CA SER A 542 27.47 20.52 -10.36
C SER A 542 27.69 20.13 -11.79
N SER A 543 26.74 20.40 -12.64
CA SER A 543 26.83 20.92 -14.00
C SER A 543 25.69 20.44 -14.87
N SER A 544 25.07 21.42 -15.50
CA SER A 544 24.17 21.35 -16.63
C SER A 544 24.30 20.12 -17.55
N GLY A 545 23.20 19.38 -17.70
CA GLY A 545 22.90 18.70 -18.95
C GLY A 545 23.68 17.44 -19.26
N SER A 546 23.49 16.37 -18.52
CA SER A 546 23.65 15.02 -19.07
C SER A 546 22.78 14.04 -18.29
N THR A 547 21.96 13.31 -18.99
CA THR A 547 21.26 12.12 -18.56
C THR A 547 22.24 11.16 -17.90
N GLY A 548 22.35 11.19 -16.58
CA GLY A 548 23.15 10.25 -15.83
C GLY A 548 22.42 8.91 -15.79
N SER A 549 22.93 7.91 -16.49
CA SER A 549 22.51 6.53 -16.30
C SER A 549 22.77 6.13 -14.84
N VAL A 550 21.73 5.71 -14.13
CA VAL A 550 21.86 5.14 -12.78
C VAL A 550 22.59 3.81 -12.92
N VAL A 551 23.79 3.74 -12.42
CA VAL A 551 24.57 2.50 -12.41
C VAL A 551 24.19 1.72 -11.15
N TYR A 552 23.51 0.59 -11.34
CA TYR A 552 23.31 -0.38 -10.27
C TYR A 552 24.65 -0.88 -9.75
N TYR A 553 24.87 -0.73 -8.45
CA TYR A 553 26.15 -1.02 -7.84
C TYR A 553 26.49 -2.49 -7.82
N THR A 554 27.56 -2.81 -8.50
CA THR A 554 28.54 -3.77 -7.99
C THR A 554 29.71 -2.96 -7.44
N GLU A 555 29.78 -2.76 -6.14
CA GLU A 555 30.96 -2.18 -5.49
C GLU A 555 32.23 -2.84 -5.98
N LYS A 556 33.31 -2.08 -6.16
CA LYS A 556 34.64 -2.65 -6.47
C LYS A 556 35.01 -3.75 -5.46
N GLY A 557 34.57 -3.63 -4.21
CA GLY A 557 34.75 -4.66 -3.16
C GLY A 557 33.95 -5.93 -3.41
N ASN A 558 32.75 -5.84 -3.99
CA ASN A 558 31.94 -7.03 -4.31
C ASN A 558 32.51 -7.76 -5.54
N ILE A 559 33.02 -7.03 -6.52
CA ILE A 559 33.74 -7.60 -7.67
C ILE A 559 34.97 -8.33 -7.16
N ALA A 560 35.74 -7.73 -6.27
CA ALA A 560 36.92 -8.38 -5.69
C ALA A 560 36.56 -9.61 -4.85
N ARG A 561 35.51 -9.56 -4.03
CA ARG A 561 35.02 -10.70 -3.25
C ARG A 561 34.51 -11.83 -4.13
N THR A 562 33.73 -11.49 -5.17
CA THR A 562 33.24 -12.47 -6.14
C THR A 562 34.39 -13.08 -6.91
N ALA A 563 35.36 -12.28 -7.34
CA ALA A 563 36.56 -12.79 -8.02
C ALA A 563 37.38 -13.72 -7.11
N VAL A 564 37.55 -13.39 -5.83
CA VAL A 564 38.23 -14.26 -4.85
C VAL A 564 37.45 -15.56 -4.67
N LEU A 565 36.13 -15.53 -4.50
CA LEU A 565 35.32 -16.72 -4.30
C LEU A 565 35.26 -17.65 -5.54
N THR A 566 35.38 -17.08 -6.75
CA THR A 566 35.37 -17.87 -7.98
C THR A 566 36.77 -18.33 -8.39
N VAL A 567 37.80 -17.49 -8.23
CA VAL A 567 39.17 -17.78 -8.64
C VAL A 567 39.93 -18.61 -7.60
N LEU A 568 39.73 -18.39 -6.30
CA LEU A 568 40.43 -19.08 -5.24
C LEU A 568 40.29 -20.61 -5.30
N PRO A 569 39.07 -21.19 -5.47
CA PRO A 569 38.92 -22.64 -5.63
C PRO A 569 39.66 -23.18 -6.86
N ALA A 570 39.62 -22.46 -7.98
CA ALA A 570 40.32 -22.87 -9.19
C ALA A 570 41.86 -22.86 -9.00
N VAL A 571 42.38 -21.84 -8.32
CA VAL A 571 43.81 -21.71 -8.00
C VAL A 571 44.24 -22.85 -7.02
N VAL A 572 43.44 -23.13 -6.00
CA VAL A 572 43.71 -24.21 -5.04
C VAL A 572 43.72 -25.56 -5.76
N MET A 573 42.75 -25.81 -6.65
CA MET A 573 42.69 -27.05 -7.42
C MET A 573 43.88 -27.19 -8.40
N ALA A 574 44.27 -26.09 -9.05
CA ALA A 574 45.46 -26.05 -9.90
C ALA A 574 46.74 -26.30 -9.11
N ALA A 575 46.90 -25.72 -7.92
CA ALA A 575 48.04 -25.92 -7.05
C ALA A 575 48.12 -27.39 -6.55
N LEU A 576 46.99 -27.98 -6.17
CA LEU A 576 46.91 -29.39 -5.81
C LEU A 576 47.27 -30.29 -6.99
N GLY A 577 46.76 -29.99 -8.20
CA GLY A 577 47.07 -30.69 -9.43
C GLY A 577 48.59 -30.65 -9.76
N ILE A 578 49.19 -29.47 -9.68
CA ILE A 578 50.63 -29.28 -9.86
C ILE A 578 51.43 -30.05 -8.80
N THR A 579 51.03 -30.01 -7.55
CA THR A 579 51.69 -30.76 -6.47
C THR A 579 51.67 -32.27 -6.71
N VAL A 580 50.54 -32.79 -7.17
CA VAL A 580 50.42 -34.22 -7.53
C VAL A 580 51.33 -34.57 -8.73
N LEU A 581 51.36 -33.71 -9.76
CA LEU A 581 52.23 -33.92 -10.93
C LEU A 581 53.71 -33.84 -10.57
N VAL A 582 54.14 -32.89 -9.72
CA VAL A 582 55.52 -32.77 -9.24
C VAL A 582 55.90 -34.00 -8.39
N ARG A 583 55.06 -34.42 -7.43
CA ARG A 583 55.31 -35.63 -6.63
C ARG A 583 55.42 -36.88 -7.51
N ARG A 584 54.64 -36.96 -8.58
CA ARG A 584 54.69 -38.09 -9.51
C ARG A 584 55.99 -38.11 -10.35
N LYS A 585 56.50 -36.91 -10.72
CA LYS A 585 57.74 -36.75 -11.48
C LYS A 585 59.00 -37.10 -10.65
N PHE A 586 58.96 -36.85 -9.34
CA PHE A 586 60.11 -37.12 -8.43
C PHE A 586 60.04 -38.49 -7.72
N ARG A 587 59.03 -39.31 -8.01
CA ARG A 587 58.91 -40.68 -7.50
C ARG A 587 59.34 -41.73 -8.51
N HIS A 588 59.95 -41.36 -9.64
CA HIS A 588 60.57 -42.23 -10.62
C HIS A 588 62.08 -42.01 -10.66
#